data_8ed6ee3ccb122cf66bd38141cb61c3ed
#
_entry.id   8ed6ee3ccb122cf66bd38141cb61c3ed
#
_cell.length_a   1.000
_cell.length_b   1.000
_cell.length_c   1.000
_cell.angle_alpha   90.00
_cell.angle_beta   90.00
_cell.angle_gamma   90.00
#
_symmetry.space_group_name_H-M   'P 1'
#
loop_
_entity.id
_entity.type
_entity.pdbx_description
1 polymer ?
#
loop_
_entity_poly.entity_id
_entity_poly.type
_entity_poly.pdbx_seq_one_letter_code
_entity_poly.pdbx_strand_id
1 'polypeptide(L)'
;MRHLSDRDYDPRIKQLFESALKDLARLGAIIVDPIAVADFDTISANHWCRMFKHDLNVFLQDNASRSPRKNLQEIVDTGLYSDYIAEDLKGNAAVVDPERLSPPCQDLYHDERRVAFRKAIVGAMDKASVAALVYPSWNFPPARIGYPDDYKGDNSQVIAPHTGLPAVTVPMGFIGDLPAGLQFVGRLF
;
A
#
# COMPACT_ATOMS: atom_id res chain seq x y z
N MET A 1 10.87 -2.95 10.24
CA MET A 1 11.51 -2.19 9.15
C MET A 1 11.43 -0.69 9.44
N ARG A 2 12.54 -0.07 9.86
CA ARG A 2 12.54 1.31 10.38
C ARG A 2 12.31 2.38 9.33
N HIS A 3 12.63 2.16 8.07
CA HIS A 3 12.31 3.10 6.99
C HIS A 3 10.84 3.53 6.95
N LEU A 4 9.91 2.68 7.41
CA LEU A 4 8.48 2.99 7.46
C LEU A 4 8.02 3.43 8.84
N SER A 5 8.53 2.81 9.93
CA SER A 5 8.08 3.11 11.29
C SER A 5 8.70 4.38 11.89
N ASP A 6 9.82 4.88 11.36
CA ASP A 6 10.53 6.05 11.87
C ASP A 6 10.35 7.32 11.00
N ARG A 7 9.43 7.27 10.03
CA ARG A 7 8.92 8.46 9.34
C ARG A 7 8.04 9.29 10.29
N ASP A 8 7.52 10.42 9.82
CA ASP A 8 6.53 11.18 10.59
C ASP A 8 5.41 10.25 11.12
N TYR A 9 5.15 10.28 12.42
CA TYR A 9 4.24 9.33 13.09
C TYR A 9 3.57 9.94 14.33
N ASP A 10 2.40 9.40 14.67
CA ASP A 10 1.76 9.62 15.97
C ASP A 10 2.51 8.82 17.04
N PRO A 11 2.99 9.46 18.14
CA PRO A 11 3.74 8.76 19.20
C PRO A 11 3.01 7.54 19.79
N ARG A 12 1.67 7.56 19.79
CA ARG A 12 0.85 6.45 20.31
C ARG A 12 0.93 5.24 19.38
N ILE A 13 0.95 5.44 18.04
CA ILE A 13 1.20 4.36 17.07
C ILE A 13 2.57 3.74 17.29
N LYS A 14 3.60 4.58 17.48
CA LYS A 14 4.95 4.07 17.75
C LYS A 14 4.99 3.24 19.03
N GLN A 15 4.35 3.69 20.09
CA GLN A 15 4.28 2.94 21.35
C GLN A 15 3.60 1.57 21.19
N LEU A 16 2.50 1.51 20.43
CA LEU A 16 1.81 0.25 20.11
C LEU A 16 2.73 -0.67 19.30
N PHE A 17 3.44 -0.14 18.32
CA PHE A 17 4.38 -0.92 17.52
C PHE A 17 5.52 -1.51 18.35
N GLU A 18 6.15 -0.71 19.21
CA GLU A 18 7.21 -1.19 20.10
C GLU A 18 6.69 -2.25 21.10
N SER A 19 5.44 -2.12 21.55
CA SER A 19 4.79 -3.14 22.38
C SER A 19 4.54 -4.42 21.62
N ALA A 20 4.05 -4.33 20.37
CA ALA A 20 3.83 -5.48 19.50
C ALA A 20 5.14 -6.24 19.21
N LEU A 21 6.26 -5.55 18.99
CA LEU A 21 7.57 -6.18 18.83
C LEU A 21 8.00 -6.96 20.08
N LYS A 22 7.75 -6.42 21.27
CA LYS A 22 8.04 -7.11 22.55
C LYS A 22 7.15 -8.35 22.70
N ASP A 23 5.88 -8.28 22.34
CA ASP A 23 4.95 -9.41 22.40
C ASP A 23 5.36 -10.51 21.43
N LEU A 24 5.75 -10.17 20.22
CA LEU A 24 6.29 -11.13 19.23
C LEU A 24 7.55 -11.83 19.80
N ALA A 25 8.48 -11.08 20.37
CA ALA A 25 9.68 -11.64 21.00
C ALA A 25 9.33 -12.57 22.17
N ARG A 26 8.39 -12.17 23.02
CA ARG A 26 7.90 -13.03 24.14
C ARG A 26 7.26 -14.33 23.67
N LEU A 27 6.65 -14.32 22.47
CA LEU A 27 6.06 -15.48 21.83
C LEU A 27 7.07 -16.32 21.04
N GLY A 28 8.35 -15.99 21.09
CA GLY A 28 9.44 -16.76 20.50
C GLY A 28 9.93 -16.26 19.15
N ALA A 29 9.44 -15.14 18.63
CA ALA A 29 9.99 -14.56 17.42
C ALA A 29 11.36 -13.92 17.67
N ILE A 30 12.29 -14.13 16.75
CA ILE A 30 13.60 -13.45 16.77
C ILE A 30 13.44 -12.13 16.02
N ILE A 31 13.57 -11.03 16.75
CA ILE A 31 13.45 -9.68 16.17
C ILE A 31 14.84 -9.20 15.73
N VAL A 32 14.98 -8.94 14.45
CA VAL A 32 16.17 -8.31 13.85
C VAL A 32 15.84 -6.86 13.51
N ASP A 33 16.51 -5.93 14.19
CA ASP A 33 16.24 -4.49 14.08
C ASP A 33 17.54 -3.68 14.24
N PRO A 34 17.86 -2.76 13.32
CA PRO A 34 17.08 -2.43 12.12
C PRO A 34 17.36 -3.37 10.92
N ILE A 35 16.40 -3.47 10.02
CA ILE A 35 16.62 -3.97 8.66
C ILE A 35 16.66 -2.75 7.74
N ALA A 36 17.79 -2.58 7.05
CA ALA A 36 17.99 -1.49 6.10
C ALA A 36 17.93 -2.00 4.65
N VAL A 37 17.26 -1.24 3.81
CA VAL A 37 17.27 -1.39 2.35
C VAL A 37 17.96 -0.17 1.78
N ALA A 38 19.00 -0.37 0.99
CA ALA A 38 19.74 0.75 0.38
C ALA A 38 18.81 1.57 -0.52
N ASP A 39 18.97 2.88 -0.50
CA ASP A 39 18.25 3.83 -1.33
C ASP A 39 16.71 3.68 -1.29
N PHE A 40 16.17 3.21 -0.15
CA PHE A 40 14.76 2.83 0.01
C PHE A 40 13.79 3.88 -0.52
N ASP A 41 13.99 5.15 -0.21
CA ASP A 41 13.09 6.23 -0.64
C ASP A 41 13.08 6.41 -2.16
N THR A 42 14.23 6.25 -2.80
CA THR A 42 14.36 6.32 -4.26
C THR A 42 13.71 5.12 -4.93
N ILE A 43 14.04 3.90 -4.47
CA ILE A 43 13.55 2.68 -5.11
C ILE A 43 12.09 2.36 -4.80
N SER A 44 11.49 2.95 -3.75
CA SER A 44 10.08 2.82 -3.41
C SER A 44 9.19 3.88 -4.06
N ALA A 45 9.77 4.88 -4.74
CA ALA A 45 9.04 5.98 -5.34
C ALA A 45 8.51 5.67 -6.74
N ASN A 46 7.45 6.36 -7.15
CA ASN A 46 6.95 6.44 -8.54
C ASN A 46 6.61 5.10 -9.19
N HIS A 47 6.07 4.14 -8.45
CA HIS A 47 5.60 2.86 -8.98
C HIS A 47 4.18 2.88 -9.52
N TRP A 48 3.44 3.94 -9.29
CA TRP A 48 2.06 4.03 -9.75
C TRP A 48 1.98 4.21 -11.26
N CYS A 49 1.15 3.40 -11.90
CA CYS A 49 0.74 3.59 -13.28
C CYS A 49 -0.77 3.81 -13.33
N ARG A 50 -1.23 4.68 -14.23
CA ARG A 50 -2.62 5.13 -14.27
C ARG A 50 -3.54 4.09 -14.93
N MET A 51 -3.63 2.90 -14.30
CA MET A 51 -4.40 1.75 -14.77
C MET A 51 -5.87 1.75 -14.33
N PHE A 52 -6.26 2.60 -13.37
CA PHE A 52 -7.58 2.52 -12.72
C PHE A 52 -8.74 2.48 -13.72
N LYS A 53 -8.76 3.37 -14.73
CA LYS A 53 -9.80 3.38 -15.76
C LYS A 53 -9.85 2.06 -16.53
N HIS A 54 -8.71 1.58 -16.98
CA HIS A 54 -8.59 0.33 -17.74
C HIS A 54 -9.11 -0.84 -16.90
N ASP A 55 -8.53 -1.04 -15.72
CA ASP A 55 -8.84 -2.19 -14.86
C ASP A 55 -10.29 -2.19 -14.40
N LEU A 56 -10.82 -1.01 -14.04
CA LEU A 56 -12.24 -0.89 -13.69
C LEU A 56 -13.16 -1.20 -14.88
N ASN A 57 -12.82 -0.72 -16.07
CA ASN A 57 -13.63 -0.99 -17.27
C ASN A 57 -13.65 -2.49 -17.60
N VAL A 58 -12.49 -3.16 -17.53
CA VAL A 58 -12.41 -4.63 -17.73
C VAL A 58 -13.27 -5.35 -16.70
N PHE A 59 -13.10 -5.01 -15.41
CA PHE A 59 -13.90 -5.61 -14.34
C PHE A 59 -15.42 -5.43 -14.55
N LEU A 60 -15.85 -4.23 -14.93
CA LEU A 60 -17.27 -3.95 -15.16
C LEU A 60 -17.81 -4.69 -16.38
N GLN A 61 -17.01 -4.86 -17.43
CA GLN A 61 -17.38 -5.64 -18.62
C GLN A 61 -17.48 -7.13 -18.29
N ASP A 62 -16.52 -7.70 -17.60
CA ASP A 62 -16.54 -9.11 -17.17
C ASP A 62 -17.71 -9.42 -16.25
N ASN A 63 -18.17 -8.42 -15.48
CA ASN A 63 -19.32 -8.53 -14.59
C ASN A 63 -20.60 -7.86 -15.16
N ALA A 64 -20.72 -7.73 -16.45
CA ALA A 64 -21.78 -6.95 -17.12
C ALA A 64 -23.22 -7.39 -16.77
N SER A 65 -23.44 -8.66 -16.42
CA SER A 65 -24.76 -9.17 -15.99
C SER A 65 -25.15 -8.70 -14.57
N ARG A 66 -24.18 -8.26 -13.76
CA ARG A 66 -24.40 -7.84 -12.36
C ARG A 66 -24.23 -6.34 -12.16
N SER A 67 -23.57 -5.64 -13.10
CA SER A 67 -23.32 -4.21 -12.99
C SER A 67 -24.26 -3.41 -13.90
N PRO A 68 -24.96 -2.38 -13.38
CA PRO A 68 -25.77 -1.47 -14.19
C PRO A 68 -24.90 -0.50 -15.02
N ARG A 69 -23.60 -0.40 -14.72
CA ARG A 69 -22.63 0.45 -15.42
C ARG A 69 -21.53 -0.42 -16.03
N LYS A 70 -21.04 -0.02 -17.21
CA LYS A 70 -20.10 -0.82 -18.00
C LYS A 70 -18.69 -0.23 -18.02
N ASN A 71 -18.55 1.01 -17.64
CA ASN A 71 -17.26 1.72 -17.63
C ASN A 71 -17.25 2.89 -16.64
N LEU A 72 -16.05 3.43 -16.38
CA LEU A 72 -15.84 4.55 -15.47
C LEU A 72 -16.59 5.81 -15.91
N GLN A 73 -16.68 6.09 -17.22
CA GLN A 73 -17.38 7.29 -17.71
C GLN A 73 -18.86 7.24 -17.35
N GLU A 74 -19.51 6.09 -17.51
CA GLU A 74 -20.91 5.94 -17.10
C GLU A 74 -21.12 6.14 -15.60
N ILE A 75 -20.13 5.83 -14.75
CA ILE A 75 -20.16 6.12 -13.30
C ILE A 75 -20.06 7.63 -13.08
N VAL A 76 -19.08 8.27 -13.74
CA VAL A 76 -18.89 9.74 -13.64
C VAL A 76 -20.15 10.49 -14.08
N ASP A 77 -20.79 10.06 -15.15
CA ASP A 77 -22.00 10.70 -15.71
C ASP A 77 -23.21 10.63 -14.76
N THR A 78 -23.22 9.69 -13.79
CA THR A 78 -24.30 9.62 -12.80
C THR A 78 -24.28 10.77 -11.79
N GLY A 79 -23.09 11.31 -11.48
CA GLY A 79 -22.90 12.22 -10.36
C GLY A 79 -23.16 11.60 -8.97
N LEU A 80 -23.41 10.29 -8.89
CA LEU A 80 -23.74 9.57 -7.63
C LEU A 80 -22.48 9.04 -6.95
N TYR A 81 -21.58 9.93 -6.55
CA TYR A 81 -20.36 9.64 -5.82
C TYR A 81 -20.05 10.80 -4.87
N SER A 82 -19.17 10.57 -3.90
CA SER A 82 -18.76 11.59 -2.94
C SER A 82 -18.04 12.74 -3.63
N ASP A 83 -18.35 13.97 -3.25
CA ASP A 83 -17.64 15.18 -3.71
C ASP A 83 -16.12 15.08 -3.44
N TYR A 84 -15.73 14.37 -2.38
CA TYR A 84 -14.34 14.15 -2.00
C TYR A 84 -13.50 13.45 -3.10
N ILE A 85 -14.12 12.53 -3.87
CA ILE A 85 -13.41 11.79 -4.94
C ILE A 85 -13.76 12.30 -6.34
N ALA A 86 -14.58 13.34 -6.47
CA ALA A 86 -15.13 13.79 -7.74
C ALA A 86 -14.04 14.15 -8.76
N GLU A 87 -13.06 14.92 -8.35
CA GLU A 87 -11.96 15.35 -9.23
C GLU A 87 -11.05 14.17 -9.61
N ASP A 88 -10.76 13.26 -8.68
CA ASP A 88 -9.98 12.06 -8.96
C ASP A 88 -10.69 11.13 -9.94
N LEU A 89 -12.00 10.93 -9.81
CA LEU A 89 -12.79 10.11 -10.73
C LEU A 89 -12.81 10.72 -12.14
N LYS A 90 -13.07 12.03 -12.26
CA LYS A 90 -13.04 12.75 -13.54
C LYS A 90 -11.64 12.72 -14.16
N GLY A 91 -10.60 12.96 -13.36
CA GLY A 91 -9.21 12.90 -13.78
C GLY A 91 -8.82 11.51 -14.29
N ASN A 92 -9.28 10.44 -13.62
CA ASN A 92 -9.05 9.07 -14.07
C ASN A 92 -9.86 8.74 -15.34
N ALA A 93 -11.08 9.22 -15.48
CA ALA A 93 -11.89 9.02 -16.70
C ALA A 93 -11.23 9.66 -17.94
N ALA A 94 -10.53 10.77 -17.76
CA ALA A 94 -9.81 11.48 -18.82
C ALA A 94 -8.47 10.84 -19.21
N VAL A 95 -7.97 9.85 -18.45
CA VAL A 95 -6.69 9.18 -18.74
C VAL A 95 -6.78 8.44 -20.07
N VAL A 96 -5.73 8.56 -20.89
CA VAL A 96 -5.56 7.75 -22.09
C VAL A 96 -5.31 6.28 -21.74
N ASP A 97 -5.55 5.40 -22.69
CA ASP A 97 -5.32 3.96 -22.50
C ASP A 97 -3.87 3.69 -22.06
N PRO A 98 -3.66 2.77 -21.11
CA PRO A 98 -2.32 2.48 -20.54
C PRO A 98 -1.28 2.11 -21.59
N GLU A 99 -1.70 1.43 -22.67
CA GLU A 99 -0.84 1.02 -23.79
C GLU A 99 -0.30 2.21 -24.60
N ARG A 100 -0.98 3.36 -24.53
CA ARG A 100 -0.58 4.60 -25.21
C ARG A 100 0.28 5.52 -24.36
N LEU A 101 0.53 5.15 -23.11
CA LEU A 101 1.43 5.90 -22.22
C LEU A 101 2.88 5.69 -22.68
N SER A 102 3.73 6.66 -22.41
CA SER A 102 5.17 6.58 -22.73
C SER A 102 5.99 6.84 -21.45
N PRO A 103 6.66 5.83 -20.89
CA PRO A 103 6.60 4.41 -21.26
C PRO A 103 5.21 3.80 -20.95
N PRO A 104 4.82 2.70 -21.64
CA PRO A 104 3.56 2.02 -21.36
C PRO A 104 3.57 1.40 -19.97
N CYS A 105 2.38 1.28 -19.36
CA CYS A 105 2.24 0.54 -18.10
C CYS A 105 2.57 -0.93 -18.31
N GLN A 106 3.41 -1.46 -17.45
CA GLN A 106 3.74 -2.88 -17.38
C GLN A 106 3.11 -3.50 -16.15
N ASP A 107 2.85 -4.80 -16.21
CA ASP A 107 2.38 -5.52 -15.05
C ASP A 107 3.46 -5.59 -13.95
N LEU A 108 3.02 -5.96 -12.76
CA LEU A 108 3.82 -5.98 -11.54
C LEU A 108 5.11 -6.82 -11.65
N TYR A 109 5.10 -7.86 -12.48
CA TYR A 109 6.21 -8.82 -12.57
C TYR A 109 7.19 -8.49 -13.69
N HIS A 110 6.81 -7.64 -14.64
CA HIS A 110 7.61 -7.25 -15.80
C HIS A 110 8.11 -5.79 -15.77
N ASP A 111 7.52 -4.92 -14.92
CA ASP A 111 8.07 -3.56 -14.70
C ASP A 111 9.44 -3.66 -14.00
N GLU A 112 10.50 -3.26 -14.69
CA GLU A 112 11.88 -3.36 -14.20
C GLU A 112 12.10 -2.67 -12.86
N ARG A 113 11.44 -1.53 -12.61
CA ARG A 113 11.54 -0.77 -11.34
C ARG A 113 10.92 -1.56 -10.21
N ARG A 114 9.75 -2.17 -10.43
CA ARG A 114 9.04 -3.00 -9.44
C ARG A 114 9.80 -4.29 -9.17
N VAL A 115 10.38 -4.90 -10.21
CA VAL A 115 11.26 -6.07 -10.07
C VAL A 115 12.52 -5.73 -9.26
N ALA A 116 13.15 -4.58 -9.54
CA ALA A 116 14.32 -4.11 -8.79
C ALA A 116 13.96 -3.84 -7.32
N PHE A 117 12.83 -3.20 -7.06
CA PHE A 117 12.36 -2.95 -5.70
C PHE A 117 12.09 -4.26 -4.94
N ARG A 118 11.38 -5.21 -5.55
CA ARG A 118 11.18 -6.55 -4.96
C ARG A 118 12.50 -7.23 -4.63
N LYS A 119 13.48 -7.23 -5.57
CA LYS A 119 14.80 -7.82 -5.33
C LYS A 119 15.53 -7.15 -4.16
N ALA A 120 15.45 -5.83 -4.03
CA ALA A 120 16.06 -5.11 -2.92
C ALA A 120 15.45 -5.47 -1.58
N ILE A 121 14.10 -5.58 -1.51
CA ILE A 121 13.39 -6.01 -0.30
C ILE A 121 13.77 -7.44 0.07
N VAL A 122 13.70 -8.38 -0.87
CA VAL A 122 14.05 -9.81 -0.62
C VAL A 122 15.52 -9.94 -0.24
N GLY A 123 16.42 -9.23 -0.93
CA GLY A 123 17.85 -9.22 -0.61
C GLY A 123 18.16 -8.71 0.79
N ALA A 124 17.43 -7.70 1.27
CA ALA A 124 17.56 -7.23 2.65
C ALA A 124 17.07 -8.29 3.66
N MET A 125 15.98 -9.00 3.35
CA MET A 125 15.50 -10.12 4.16
C MET A 125 16.51 -11.27 4.20
N ASP A 126 17.14 -11.60 3.06
CA ASP A 126 18.16 -12.66 2.97
C ASP A 126 19.39 -12.31 3.81
N LYS A 127 19.90 -11.09 3.63
CA LYS A 127 21.05 -10.60 4.40
C LYS A 127 20.81 -10.63 5.91
N ALA A 128 19.59 -10.34 6.34
CA ALA A 128 19.19 -10.36 7.74
C ALA A 128 18.73 -11.75 8.22
N SER A 129 18.62 -12.74 7.34
CA SER A 129 18.11 -14.10 7.64
C SER A 129 16.72 -14.07 8.29
N VAL A 130 15.82 -13.22 7.81
CA VAL A 130 14.46 -13.08 8.34
C VAL A 130 13.41 -13.63 7.39
N ALA A 131 12.34 -14.20 7.94
CA ALA A 131 11.23 -14.77 7.20
C ALA A 131 10.22 -13.71 6.74
N ALA A 132 10.05 -12.62 7.52
CA ALA A 132 9.11 -11.55 7.23
C ALA A 132 9.64 -10.19 7.69
N LEU A 133 9.18 -9.12 7.05
CA LEU A 133 9.31 -7.75 7.52
C LEU A 133 8.07 -7.36 8.32
N VAL A 134 8.22 -6.50 9.32
CA VAL A 134 7.12 -5.99 10.13
C VAL A 134 7.22 -4.48 10.32
N TYR A 135 6.07 -3.79 10.24
CA TYR A 135 5.95 -2.34 10.42
C TYR A 135 4.48 -1.94 10.66
N PRO A 136 4.19 -0.75 11.22
CA PRO A 136 2.83 -0.27 11.35
C PRO A 136 2.18 -0.14 9.97
N SER A 137 0.94 -0.62 9.79
CA SER A 137 0.21 -0.41 8.52
C SER A 137 0.01 1.06 8.24
N TRP A 138 -0.17 1.87 9.29
CA TRP A 138 -0.27 3.32 9.26
C TRP A 138 0.52 3.93 10.41
N ASN A 139 1.17 5.08 10.16
CA ASN A 139 1.89 5.83 11.19
C ASN A 139 0.99 6.80 11.98
N PHE A 140 -0.26 6.97 11.54
CA PHE A 140 -1.26 7.81 12.18
C PHE A 140 -2.59 7.06 12.33
N PRO A 141 -3.47 7.50 13.25
CA PRO A 141 -4.85 7.03 13.30
C PRO A 141 -5.59 7.31 11.98
N PRO A 142 -6.70 6.62 11.70
CA PRO A 142 -7.55 6.94 10.56
C PRO A 142 -7.94 8.40 10.51
N ALA A 143 -7.98 8.96 9.30
CA ALA A 143 -8.41 10.34 9.07
C ALA A 143 -9.87 10.54 9.51
N ARG A 144 -10.17 11.70 10.08
CA ARG A 144 -11.55 12.09 10.40
C ARG A 144 -12.33 12.33 9.11
N ILE A 145 -13.60 11.95 9.12
CA ILE A 145 -14.49 12.22 7.97
C ILE A 145 -14.60 13.75 7.75
N GLY A 146 -14.33 14.19 6.52
CA GLY A 146 -14.34 15.59 6.14
C GLY A 146 -13.03 16.35 6.42
N TYR A 147 -11.98 15.67 6.90
CA TYR A 147 -10.66 16.27 7.18
C TYR A 147 -9.55 15.56 6.38
N PRO A 148 -9.44 15.87 5.07
CA PRO A 148 -8.48 15.17 4.19
C PRO A 148 -7.01 15.33 4.63
N ASP A 149 -6.65 16.43 5.27
CA ASP A 149 -5.30 16.68 5.77
C ASP A 149 -4.87 15.71 6.89
N ASP A 150 -5.84 15.04 7.53
CA ASP A 150 -5.55 13.99 8.50
C ASP A 150 -5.10 12.68 7.81
N TYR A 151 -5.32 12.51 6.49
CA TYR A 151 -4.95 11.32 5.73
C TYR A 151 -3.46 11.31 5.43
N LYS A 152 -2.69 10.63 6.26
CA LYS A 152 -1.23 10.55 6.12
C LYS A 152 -0.65 9.30 6.79
N GLY A 153 0.57 8.95 6.39
CA GLY A 153 1.35 7.88 7.01
C GLY A 153 0.92 6.47 6.64
N ASP A 154 0.29 6.29 5.48
CA ASP A 154 -0.06 4.97 4.95
C ASP A 154 1.18 4.22 4.48
N ASN A 155 1.59 3.21 5.25
CA ASN A 155 2.68 2.29 4.91
C ASN A 155 2.19 1.07 4.14
N SER A 156 0.87 0.79 4.16
CA SER A 156 0.31 -0.42 3.55
C SER A 156 0.50 -0.44 2.02
N GLN A 157 0.58 0.73 1.41
CA GLN A 157 0.74 0.92 -0.02
C GLN A 157 2.20 0.90 -0.49
N VAL A 158 3.20 0.86 0.40
CA VAL A 158 4.60 1.09 0.01
C VAL A 158 5.27 -0.16 -0.56
N ILE A 159 5.18 -1.30 0.10
CA ILE A 159 5.93 -2.50 -0.32
C ILE A 159 5.06 -3.47 -1.11
N ALA A 160 4.03 -4.03 -0.50
CA ALA A 160 3.28 -5.15 -1.09
C ALA A 160 2.64 -4.83 -2.45
N PRO A 161 1.94 -3.70 -2.65
CA PRO A 161 1.31 -3.40 -3.94
C PRO A 161 2.30 -3.15 -5.07
N HIS A 162 3.53 -2.74 -4.75
CA HIS A 162 4.55 -2.42 -5.74
C HIS A 162 5.54 -3.55 -6.00
N THR A 163 5.58 -4.55 -5.12
CA THR A 163 6.51 -5.68 -5.23
C THR A 163 5.82 -7.00 -5.52
N GLY A 164 4.50 -7.11 -5.28
CA GLY A 164 3.76 -8.37 -5.33
C GLY A 164 4.06 -9.32 -4.18
N LEU A 165 4.83 -8.89 -3.19
CA LEU A 165 5.09 -9.70 -2.00
C LEU A 165 3.80 -9.85 -1.17
N PRO A 166 3.51 -11.04 -0.64
CA PRO A 166 2.33 -11.26 0.19
C PRO A 166 2.41 -10.45 1.47
N ALA A 167 1.29 -9.81 1.84
CA ALA A 167 1.18 -9.06 3.07
C ALA A 167 -0.11 -9.37 3.81
N VAL A 168 -0.03 -9.30 5.14
CA VAL A 168 -1.18 -9.41 6.03
C VAL A 168 -1.10 -8.35 7.13
N THR A 169 -2.22 -7.75 7.45
CA THR A 169 -2.35 -6.81 8.57
C THR A 169 -3.12 -7.46 9.70
N VAL A 170 -2.59 -7.36 10.92
CA VAL A 170 -3.25 -7.79 12.14
C VAL A 170 -3.39 -6.64 13.12
N PRO A 171 -4.38 -6.62 14.03
CA PRO A 171 -4.47 -5.60 15.06
C PRO A 171 -3.24 -5.62 15.98
N MET A 172 -2.67 -4.44 16.29
CA MET A 172 -1.62 -4.28 17.30
C MET A 172 -2.07 -3.47 18.53
N GLY A 173 -3.31 -3.00 18.53
CA GLY A 173 -3.91 -2.25 19.65
C GLY A 173 -4.85 -1.18 19.16
N PHE A 174 -5.20 -0.26 20.08
CA PHE A 174 -6.15 0.81 19.84
C PHE A 174 -5.62 2.16 20.30
N ILE A 175 -6.02 3.22 19.61
CA ILE A 175 -5.85 4.61 20.04
C ILE A 175 -7.25 5.17 20.29
N GLY A 176 -7.66 5.24 21.56
CA GLY A 176 -9.06 5.40 21.89
C GLY A 176 -9.87 4.22 21.34
N ASP A 177 -10.88 4.48 20.53
CA ASP A 177 -11.72 3.44 19.90
C ASP A 177 -11.21 3.04 18.49
N LEU A 178 -10.11 3.64 18.01
CA LEU A 178 -9.61 3.40 16.66
C LEU A 178 -8.53 2.32 16.66
N PRO A 179 -8.68 1.25 15.86
CA PRO A 179 -7.70 0.18 15.77
C PRO A 179 -6.44 0.63 15.03
N ALA A 180 -5.30 0.10 15.45
CA ALA A 180 -4.01 0.25 14.77
C ALA A 180 -3.54 -1.12 14.24
N GLY A 181 -3.03 -1.14 13.00
CA GLY A 181 -2.62 -2.35 12.31
C GLY A 181 -1.11 -2.56 12.29
N LEU A 182 -0.70 -3.81 12.48
CA LEU A 182 0.66 -4.31 12.28
C LEU A 182 0.70 -5.09 10.98
N GLN A 183 1.51 -4.65 10.02
CA GLN A 183 1.65 -5.32 8.74
C GLN A 183 2.88 -6.21 8.71
N PHE A 184 2.67 -7.43 8.22
CA PHE A 184 3.72 -8.39 7.90
C PHE A 184 3.82 -8.51 6.39
N VAL A 185 5.04 -8.51 5.87
CA VAL A 185 5.33 -8.79 4.47
C VAL A 185 6.24 -9.99 4.39
N GLY A 186 5.80 -11.02 3.69
CA GLY A 186 6.51 -12.28 3.50
C GLY A 186 7.23 -12.36 2.16
N ARG A 187 7.71 -13.57 1.83
CA ARG A 187 8.33 -13.90 0.53
C ARG A 187 7.27 -14.48 -0.41
N LEU A 188 7.53 -14.39 -1.70
CA LEU A 188 6.81 -15.21 -2.69
C LEU A 188 7.15 -16.69 -2.47
N PHE A 189 6.25 -17.56 -2.85
CA PHE A 189 6.38 -19.01 -2.78
C PHE A 189 7.52 -19.54 -3.66
#